data_b602ddd2a6421f04fa09734e30abec6d
#
_entry.id   b602ddd2a6421f04fa09734e30abec6d
#
_cell.length_a   1.000
_cell.length_b   1.000
_cell.length_c   1.000
_cell.angle_alpha   90.00
_cell.angle_beta   90.00
_cell.angle_gamma   90.00
#
_symmetry.space_group_name_H-M   'P 1'
#
loop_
_entity.id
_entity.type
_entity.pdbx_description
1 polymer ?
#
loop_
_entity_poly.entity_id
_entity_poly.type
_entity_poly.pdbx_seq_one_letter_code
_entity_poly.pdbx_strand_id
1 'polypeptide(L)'
;MDISGALAWHPDVAMTQDEIDDFLSGRWVARLSTNGRDGYPHIAPLWYYWDGESMYFALTTNRRSYKNLHRDPRCAVVIDMDDRPLMGMRSNLAKAVLIIGEAHMTMADANHTVVIGAGPWQGEYTAQAAVALLTNRYGLFARDGALGMTREAFRSLLVQPDLQDSQIAKDNAGRVFTRVVPKRIPAWDFSKAPIGRPMSS
;
A
#
# COMPACT_ATOMS: atom_id res chain seq x y z
N MET A 1 -3.61 -15.42 12.29
CA MET A 1 -4.92 -15.80 11.71
C MET A 1 -4.65 -16.06 10.24
N ASP A 2 -4.75 -17.28 9.79
CA ASP A 2 -4.52 -17.60 8.37
C ASP A 2 -5.68 -17.05 7.55
N ILE A 3 -5.44 -15.96 6.86
CA ILE A 3 -6.41 -15.26 6.01
C ILE A 3 -6.23 -15.59 4.52
N SER A 4 -5.20 -16.37 4.17
CA SER A 4 -4.80 -16.63 2.79
C SER A 4 -5.60 -17.73 2.06
N GLY A 5 -6.01 -18.77 2.79
CA GLY A 5 -6.49 -20.00 2.15
C GLY A 5 -7.94 -20.01 1.66
N ALA A 6 -8.80 -19.07 2.11
CA ALA A 6 -10.25 -19.26 1.96
C ALA A 6 -10.91 -18.44 0.84
N LEU A 7 -10.17 -17.60 0.11
CA LEU A 7 -10.77 -16.54 -0.71
C LEU A 7 -10.14 -16.36 -2.10
N ALA A 8 -9.31 -17.28 -2.55
CA ALA A 8 -8.93 -17.31 -3.96
C ALA A 8 -10.18 -17.63 -4.79
N TRP A 9 -10.31 -16.93 -5.91
CA TRP A 9 -11.37 -17.22 -6.87
C TRP A 9 -11.38 -18.70 -7.30
N HIS A 10 -10.20 -19.31 -7.33
CA HIS A 10 -10.01 -20.73 -7.60
C HIS A 10 -8.76 -21.25 -6.89
N PRO A 11 -8.79 -22.44 -6.26
CA PRO A 11 -7.64 -22.98 -5.52
C PRO A 11 -6.39 -23.16 -6.39
N ASP A 12 -6.54 -23.49 -7.67
CA ASP A 12 -5.40 -23.71 -8.59
C ASP A 12 -4.58 -22.45 -8.87
N VAL A 13 -5.14 -21.27 -8.66
CA VAL A 13 -4.49 -19.97 -8.87
C VAL A 13 -4.27 -19.20 -7.58
N ALA A 14 -4.59 -19.77 -6.44
CA ALA A 14 -4.41 -19.12 -5.15
C ALA A 14 -2.94 -18.83 -4.87
N MET A 15 -2.67 -17.63 -4.36
CA MET A 15 -1.35 -17.25 -3.87
C MET A 15 -1.19 -17.64 -2.40
N THR A 16 0.00 -18.11 -2.04
CA THR A 16 0.42 -18.29 -0.65
C THR A 16 0.73 -16.93 -0.02
N GLN A 17 0.90 -16.88 1.31
CA GLN A 17 1.27 -15.65 2.00
C GLN A 17 2.63 -15.12 1.49
N ASP A 18 3.63 -15.99 1.34
CA ASP A 18 4.96 -15.59 0.83
C ASP A 18 4.87 -15.00 -0.59
N GLU A 19 4.03 -15.56 -1.45
CA GLU A 19 3.81 -15.04 -2.80
C GLU A 19 3.08 -13.68 -2.80
N ILE A 20 2.15 -13.48 -1.86
CA ILE A 20 1.48 -12.19 -1.65
C ILE A 20 2.49 -11.16 -1.18
N ASP A 21 3.33 -11.50 -0.20
CA ASP A 21 4.32 -10.60 0.37
C ASP A 21 5.39 -10.22 -0.67
N ASP A 22 5.88 -11.18 -1.45
CA ASP A 22 6.80 -10.94 -2.56
C ASP A 22 6.19 -10.00 -3.60
N PHE A 23 4.97 -10.29 -4.07
CA PHE A 23 4.28 -9.46 -5.05
C PHE A 23 4.03 -8.04 -4.52
N LEU A 24 3.55 -7.88 -3.29
CA LEU A 24 3.28 -6.57 -2.68
C LEU A 24 4.55 -5.81 -2.30
N SER A 25 5.71 -6.46 -2.23
CA SER A 25 7.01 -5.81 -2.05
C SER A 25 7.38 -4.92 -3.24
N GLY A 26 6.81 -5.17 -4.41
CA GLY A 26 6.99 -4.38 -5.62
C GLY A 26 6.52 -2.92 -5.49
N ARG A 27 6.93 -2.08 -6.45
CA ARG A 27 6.53 -0.65 -6.51
C ARG A 27 5.33 -0.47 -7.46
N TRP A 28 4.28 -1.23 -7.22
CA TRP A 28 3.06 -1.16 -8.00
C TRP A 28 2.20 0.05 -7.59
N VAL A 29 1.20 0.33 -8.39
CA VAL A 29 0.16 1.31 -8.04
C VAL A 29 -1.01 0.57 -7.40
N ALA A 30 -1.34 0.93 -6.16
CA ALA A 30 -2.56 0.46 -5.52
C ALA A 30 -3.77 1.28 -5.97
N ARG A 31 -4.91 0.64 -6.13
CA ARG A 31 -6.20 1.29 -6.38
C ARG A 31 -7.04 1.17 -5.11
N LEU A 32 -7.10 2.27 -4.35
CA LEU A 32 -7.89 2.37 -3.12
C LEU A 32 -9.33 2.73 -3.45
N SER A 33 -10.25 1.85 -3.11
CA SER A 33 -11.70 2.07 -3.17
C SER A 33 -12.24 2.46 -1.80
N THR A 34 -13.04 3.51 -1.75
CA THR A 34 -13.68 4.05 -0.54
C THR A 34 -15.15 4.36 -0.79
N ASN A 35 -15.99 4.27 0.25
CA ASN A 35 -17.43 4.48 0.14
C ASN A 35 -17.76 5.97 -0.01
N GLY A 36 -18.32 6.38 -1.14
CA GLY A 36 -18.80 7.73 -1.39
C GLY A 36 -20.02 8.08 -0.51
N ARG A 37 -20.22 9.35 -0.21
CA ARG A 37 -21.41 9.83 0.52
C ARG A 37 -22.71 9.62 -0.27
N ASP A 38 -22.57 9.60 -1.58
CA ASP A 38 -23.63 9.39 -2.56
C ASP A 38 -23.93 7.91 -2.84
N GLY A 39 -23.27 6.99 -2.12
CA GLY A 39 -23.38 5.54 -2.29
C GLY A 39 -22.51 4.97 -3.42
N TYR A 40 -21.90 5.81 -4.26
CA TYR A 40 -20.98 5.34 -5.29
C TYR A 40 -19.57 5.11 -4.71
N PRO A 41 -18.89 4.03 -5.10
CA PRO A 41 -17.49 3.82 -4.75
C PRO A 41 -16.60 4.87 -5.42
N HIS A 42 -15.64 5.40 -4.67
CA HIS A 42 -14.61 6.28 -5.17
C HIS A 42 -13.29 5.53 -5.22
N ILE A 43 -12.65 5.48 -6.37
CA ILE A 43 -11.37 4.80 -6.58
C ILE A 43 -10.28 5.83 -6.86
N ALA A 44 -9.13 5.68 -6.18
CA ALA A 44 -7.95 6.52 -6.38
C ALA A 44 -6.68 5.66 -6.52
N PRO A 45 -5.83 5.94 -7.54
CA PRO A 45 -4.52 5.34 -7.62
C PRO A 45 -3.59 5.98 -6.58
N LEU A 46 -2.83 5.15 -5.85
CA LEU A 46 -1.95 5.58 -4.77
C LEU A 46 -0.68 4.74 -4.74
N TRP A 47 0.38 5.33 -4.22
CA TRP A 47 1.56 4.60 -3.79
C TRP A 47 1.33 4.03 -2.39
N TYR A 48 1.93 2.89 -2.10
CA TYR A 48 1.75 2.18 -0.85
C TYR A 48 3.05 1.59 -0.31
N TYR A 49 3.00 1.18 0.93
CA TYR A 49 3.95 0.27 1.53
C TYR A 49 3.19 -0.91 2.15
N TRP A 50 3.68 -2.11 1.95
CA TRP A 50 3.20 -3.35 2.57
C TRP A 50 4.28 -3.84 3.52
N ASP A 51 3.95 -4.18 4.77
CA ASP A 51 4.88 -4.66 5.78
C ASP A 51 4.79 -6.16 6.06
N GLY A 52 3.90 -6.88 5.39
CA GLY A 52 3.56 -8.29 5.63
C GLY A 52 2.23 -8.47 6.37
N GLU A 53 1.72 -7.42 7.03
CA GLU A 53 0.50 -7.47 7.82
C GLU A 53 -0.51 -6.37 7.47
N SER A 54 -0.03 -5.20 7.15
CA SER A 54 -0.83 -4.00 6.88
C SER A 54 -0.33 -3.23 5.67
N MET A 55 -1.24 -2.48 5.06
CA MET A 55 -0.88 -1.60 3.95
C MET A 55 -0.96 -0.14 4.38
N TYR A 56 0.03 0.64 3.97
CA TYR A 56 0.20 2.03 4.39
C TYR A 56 0.15 2.99 3.21
N PHE A 57 -0.50 4.13 3.41
CA PHE A 57 -0.64 5.20 2.43
C PHE A 57 -0.32 6.57 3.04
N ALA A 58 0.16 7.48 2.21
CA ALA A 58 0.20 8.90 2.53
C ALA A 58 -0.97 9.59 1.80
N LEU A 59 -2.05 9.88 2.50
CA LEU A 59 -3.17 10.64 1.98
C LEU A 59 -3.00 12.14 2.24
N THR A 60 -3.91 12.95 1.70
CA THR A 60 -4.03 14.38 2.03
C THR A 60 -5.49 14.70 2.40
N THR A 61 -5.68 15.61 3.34
CA THR A 61 -6.99 15.96 3.91
C THR A 61 -7.99 16.53 2.90
N ASN A 62 -7.50 17.13 1.81
CA ASN A 62 -8.35 17.69 0.75
C ASN A 62 -8.91 16.62 -0.21
N ARG A 63 -8.38 15.38 -0.19
CA ARG A 63 -8.78 14.31 -1.11
C ARG A 63 -10.12 13.69 -0.72
N ARG A 64 -10.87 13.25 -1.74
CA ARG A 64 -12.15 12.55 -1.54
C ARG A 64 -11.97 11.26 -0.74
N SER A 65 -10.89 10.52 -0.99
CA SER A 65 -10.57 9.28 -0.25
C SER A 65 -10.45 9.54 1.26
N TYR A 66 -9.74 10.60 1.68
CA TYR A 66 -9.65 10.98 3.08
C TYR A 66 -11.04 11.27 3.68
N LYS A 67 -11.83 12.12 3.02
CA LYS A 67 -13.17 12.49 3.50
C LYS A 67 -14.10 11.28 3.62
N ASN A 68 -13.98 10.33 2.69
CA ASN A 68 -14.74 9.10 2.72
C ASN A 68 -14.34 8.21 3.89
N LEU A 69 -13.02 7.96 4.06
CA LEU A 69 -12.48 7.11 5.14
C LEU A 69 -12.71 7.71 6.53
N HIS A 70 -12.72 9.03 6.65
CA HIS A 70 -13.04 9.70 7.91
C HIS A 70 -14.49 9.44 8.35
N ARG A 71 -15.40 9.26 7.39
CA ARG A 71 -16.81 8.93 7.64
C ARG A 71 -17.04 7.42 7.79
N ASP A 72 -16.38 6.63 6.95
CA ASP A 72 -16.53 5.18 6.89
C ASP A 72 -15.14 4.56 6.62
N PRO A 73 -14.51 3.94 7.63
CA PRO A 73 -13.15 3.43 7.49
C PRO A 73 -13.04 2.19 6.60
N ARG A 74 -14.16 1.58 6.21
CA ARG A 74 -14.17 0.39 5.35
C ARG A 74 -13.67 0.72 3.96
N CYS A 75 -12.76 -0.07 3.46
CA CYS A 75 -12.15 0.12 2.15
C CYS A 75 -11.74 -1.20 1.50
N ALA A 76 -11.48 -1.11 0.23
CA ALA A 76 -10.83 -2.17 -0.52
C ALA A 76 -9.65 -1.60 -1.30
N VAL A 77 -8.59 -2.38 -1.43
CA VAL A 77 -7.40 -2.01 -2.21
C VAL A 77 -7.11 -3.15 -3.17
N VAL A 78 -6.93 -2.84 -4.44
CA VAL A 78 -6.44 -3.81 -5.42
C VAL A 78 -5.09 -3.38 -5.97
N ILE A 79 -4.19 -4.34 -6.04
CA ILE A 79 -2.92 -4.26 -6.77
C ILE A 79 -2.94 -5.38 -7.79
N ASP A 80 -2.80 -5.03 -9.05
CA ASP A 80 -2.81 -5.99 -10.14
C ASP A 80 -1.65 -5.73 -11.10
N MET A 81 -1.22 -6.79 -11.74
CA MET A 81 -0.25 -6.79 -12.83
C MET A 81 -0.79 -7.67 -13.94
N ASP A 82 -0.70 -7.16 -15.15
CA ASP A 82 -1.03 -7.90 -16.37
C ASP A 82 0.19 -7.81 -17.29
N ASP A 83 1.02 -8.84 -17.24
CA ASP A 83 2.21 -8.97 -18.09
C ASP A 83 1.88 -9.86 -19.30
N ARG A 84 0.94 -9.40 -20.12
CA ARG A 84 0.64 -10.09 -21.38
C ARG A 84 1.72 -9.76 -22.41
N PRO A 85 2.41 -10.77 -22.99
CA PRO A 85 3.33 -10.52 -24.08
C PRO A 85 2.58 -9.94 -25.28
N LEU A 86 3.13 -8.89 -25.84
CA LEU A 86 2.75 -8.38 -27.16
C LEU A 86 2.93 -9.52 -28.19
N MET A 87 1.94 -9.75 -29.06
CA MET A 87 1.96 -10.75 -30.12
C MET A 87 1.38 -12.13 -29.81
N GLY A 88 0.07 -12.19 -29.50
CA GLY A 88 -0.72 -13.41 -29.76
C GLY A 88 -0.43 -14.63 -28.89
N MET A 89 0.55 -14.58 -28.02
CA MET A 89 0.78 -15.64 -27.03
C MET A 89 -0.21 -15.50 -25.89
N ARG A 90 -0.99 -16.52 -25.63
CA ARG A 90 -1.83 -16.64 -24.42
C ARG A 90 -0.91 -16.89 -23.23
N SER A 91 -0.37 -15.85 -22.62
CA SER A 91 0.23 -15.97 -21.30
C SER A 91 -0.74 -15.38 -20.27
N ASN A 92 -1.22 -16.23 -19.40
CA ASN A 92 -2.03 -15.83 -18.26
C ASN A 92 -1.08 -15.40 -17.12
N LEU A 93 -0.32 -14.31 -17.32
CA LEU A 93 0.60 -13.80 -16.30
C LEU A 93 -0.07 -12.75 -15.38
N ALA A 94 -1.38 -12.64 -15.45
CA ALA A 94 -2.12 -11.73 -14.60
C ALA A 94 -2.08 -12.19 -13.13
N LYS A 95 -1.62 -11.30 -12.27
CA LYS A 95 -1.63 -11.49 -10.81
C LYS A 95 -2.41 -10.37 -10.18
N ALA A 96 -3.13 -10.66 -9.12
CA ALA A 96 -3.75 -9.61 -8.32
C ALA A 96 -3.87 -9.99 -6.86
N VAL A 97 -3.78 -8.97 -6.01
CA VAL A 97 -4.07 -9.03 -4.59
C VAL A 97 -5.15 -8.02 -4.28
N LEU A 98 -6.22 -8.47 -3.65
CA LEU A 98 -7.30 -7.63 -3.15
C LEU A 98 -7.24 -7.62 -1.62
N ILE A 99 -7.10 -6.45 -1.02
CA ILE A 99 -7.16 -6.26 0.42
C ILE A 99 -8.51 -5.63 0.77
N ILE A 100 -9.32 -6.32 1.56
CA ILE A 100 -10.56 -5.78 2.10
C ILE A 100 -10.33 -5.54 3.58
N GLY A 101 -10.51 -4.31 4.06
CA GLY A 101 -10.16 -3.98 5.44
C GLY A 101 -10.69 -2.61 5.89
N GLU A 102 -10.07 -2.13 6.96
CA GLU A 102 -10.42 -0.86 7.60
C GLU A 102 -9.19 0.04 7.69
N ALA A 103 -9.39 1.32 7.42
CA ALA A 103 -8.35 2.33 7.46
C ALA A 103 -8.32 3.04 8.82
N HIS A 104 -7.12 3.16 9.38
CA HIS A 104 -6.82 3.97 10.56
C HIS A 104 -5.95 5.14 10.11
N MET A 105 -6.36 6.36 10.46
CA MET A 105 -5.73 7.57 9.96
C MET A 105 -5.17 8.41 11.10
N THR A 106 -3.94 8.89 10.95
CA THR A 106 -3.26 9.78 11.89
C THR A 106 -2.71 10.98 11.11
N MET A 107 -2.95 12.20 11.61
CA MET A 107 -2.39 13.40 11.01
C MET A 107 -0.86 13.33 11.02
N ALA A 108 -0.25 13.69 9.91
CA ALA A 108 1.20 13.65 9.74
C ALA A 108 1.84 14.90 10.38
N ASP A 109 1.91 14.89 11.69
CA ASP A 109 2.59 15.90 12.50
C ASP A 109 3.62 15.25 13.44
N ALA A 110 4.36 16.09 14.18
CA ALA A 110 5.39 15.64 15.10
C ALA A 110 4.83 15.18 16.48
N ASN A 111 3.56 15.43 16.75
CA ASN A 111 2.95 15.15 18.05
C ASN A 111 2.28 13.77 18.11
N HIS A 112 2.01 13.18 16.98
CA HIS A 112 1.40 11.86 16.88
C HIS A 112 2.44 10.81 16.53
N THR A 113 2.42 9.71 17.25
CA THR A 113 3.26 8.53 17.00
C THR A 113 2.46 7.46 16.29
N VAL A 114 3.11 6.76 15.36
CA VAL A 114 2.55 5.63 14.63
C VAL A 114 3.53 4.47 14.62
N VAL A 115 3.00 3.26 14.48
CA VAL A 115 3.79 2.02 14.44
C VAL A 115 3.65 1.37 13.09
N ILE A 116 4.78 1.02 12.47
CA ILE A 116 4.85 0.07 11.37
C ILE A 116 5.17 -1.29 12.00
N GLY A 117 4.24 -2.25 11.83
CA GLY A 117 4.21 -3.46 12.64
C GLY A 117 5.28 -4.49 12.27
N ALA A 118 5.69 -4.56 11.00
CA ALA A 118 6.60 -5.57 10.51
C ALA A 118 7.48 -5.07 9.35
N GLY A 119 8.30 -5.97 8.80
CA GLY A 119 9.11 -5.73 7.63
C GLY A 119 10.33 -4.82 7.87
N PRO A 120 11.01 -4.40 6.77
CA PRO A 120 12.25 -3.61 6.85
C PRO A 120 12.12 -2.25 7.53
N TRP A 121 10.90 -1.74 7.66
CA TRP A 121 10.60 -0.45 8.29
C TRP A 121 9.89 -0.61 9.64
N GLN A 122 9.91 -1.80 10.22
CA GLN A 122 9.36 -2.02 11.55
C GLN A 122 9.91 -1.01 12.55
N GLY A 123 9.03 -0.39 13.31
CA GLY A 123 9.41 0.58 14.33
C GLY A 123 8.31 1.59 14.65
N GLU A 124 8.63 2.44 15.62
CA GLU A 124 7.82 3.57 16.05
C GLU A 124 8.38 4.86 15.43
N TYR A 125 7.50 5.70 14.91
CA TYR A 125 7.85 6.93 14.21
C TYR A 125 6.88 8.04 14.58
N THR A 126 7.31 9.31 14.47
CA THR A 126 6.31 10.37 14.34
C THR A 126 5.52 10.15 13.06
N ALA A 127 4.24 10.51 13.06
CA ALA A 127 3.39 10.34 11.88
C ALA A 127 3.94 11.09 10.65
N GLN A 128 4.61 12.21 10.88
CA GLN A 128 5.32 12.98 9.85
C GLN A 128 6.48 12.19 9.25
N ALA A 129 7.32 11.56 10.08
CA ALA A 129 8.43 10.74 9.64
C ALA A 129 7.95 9.51 8.83
N ALA A 130 6.90 8.85 9.31
CA ALA A 130 6.31 7.72 8.61
C ALA A 130 5.79 8.10 7.22
N VAL A 131 5.11 9.24 7.07
CA VAL A 131 4.67 9.75 5.75
C VAL A 131 5.87 10.06 4.85
N ALA A 132 6.94 10.61 5.39
CA ALA A 132 8.16 10.86 4.60
C ALA A 132 8.80 9.56 4.10
N LEU A 133 8.84 8.51 4.92
CA LEU A 133 9.28 7.16 4.49
C LEU A 133 8.44 6.63 3.32
N LEU A 134 7.11 6.72 3.43
CA LEU A 134 6.20 6.26 2.38
C LEU A 134 6.41 6.98 1.05
N THR A 135 6.57 8.30 1.09
CA THR A 135 6.78 9.11 -0.11
C THR A 135 8.15 8.88 -0.73
N ASN A 136 9.19 8.67 0.08
CA ASN A 136 10.54 8.42 -0.40
C ASN A 136 10.68 7.03 -1.08
N ARG A 137 9.88 6.05 -0.72
CA ARG A 137 9.88 4.74 -1.37
C ARG A 137 9.79 4.84 -2.90
N TYR A 138 9.05 5.81 -3.41
CA TYR A 138 8.82 6.03 -4.84
C TYR A 138 9.73 7.10 -5.45
N GLY A 139 10.72 7.59 -4.70
CA GLY A 139 11.73 8.50 -5.23
C GLY A 139 11.24 9.92 -5.46
N LEU A 140 10.17 10.37 -4.79
CA LEU A 140 9.65 11.73 -4.93
C LEU A 140 10.65 12.83 -4.54
N PHE A 141 11.55 12.52 -3.61
CA PHE A 141 12.62 13.43 -3.19
C PHE A 141 13.90 13.28 -4.03
N ALA A 142 13.85 12.47 -5.08
CA ALA A 142 15.00 12.16 -5.92
C ALA A 142 15.43 13.31 -6.85
N ARG A 143 14.67 14.39 -6.96
CA ARG A 143 14.94 15.46 -7.93
C ARG A 143 16.13 16.33 -7.58
N ASP A 144 16.54 16.41 -6.32
CA ASP A 144 17.53 17.38 -5.87
C ASP A 144 18.79 16.75 -5.23
N GLY A 145 19.25 15.60 -5.71
CA GLY A 145 20.56 15.06 -5.30
C GLY A 145 20.60 14.39 -3.91
N ALA A 146 19.51 14.30 -3.19
CA ALA A 146 19.40 13.49 -1.96
C ALA A 146 19.48 11.97 -2.19
N LEU A 147 19.74 11.57 -3.40
CA LEU A 147 19.77 10.21 -3.94
C LEU A 147 20.99 9.39 -3.56
N GLY A 148 21.77 9.78 -2.62
CA GLY A 148 22.86 8.96 -2.09
C GLY A 148 22.62 8.49 -0.67
N MET A 149 21.47 8.80 -0.07
CA MET A 149 21.21 8.41 1.32
C MET A 149 20.87 6.94 1.44
N THR A 150 21.60 6.24 2.28
CA THR A 150 21.23 4.92 2.76
C THR A 150 19.93 5.02 3.58
N ARG A 151 19.19 3.90 3.73
CA ARG A 151 18.02 3.83 4.62
C ARG A 151 18.33 4.31 6.03
N GLU A 152 19.54 4.02 6.54
CA GLU A 152 19.99 4.45 7.87
C GLU A 152 20.22 5.94 7.95
N ALA A 153 20.86 6.55 6.94
CA ALA A 153 21.04 7.99 6.88
C ALA A 153 19.69 8.74 6.79
N PHE A 154 18.73 8.19 6.03
CA PHE A 154 17.38 8.74 5.96
C PHE A 154 16.63 8.59 7.28
N ARG A 155 16.72 7.42 7.95
CA ARG A 155 16.16 7.22 9.29
C ARG A 155 16.75 8.19 10.31
N SER A 156 18.07 8.41 10.27
CA SER A 156 18.75 9.34 11.16
C SER A 156 18.26 10.78 10.98
N LEU A 157 17.98 11.18 9.75
CA LEU A 157 17.39 12.49 9.45
C LEU A 157 15.96 12.65 10.00
N LEU A 158 15.16 11.57 9.97
CA LEU A 158 13.77 11.62 10.41
C LEU A 158 13.60 11.66 11.94
N VAL A 159 14.63 11.27 12.68
CA VAL A 159 14.65 11.27 14.16
C VAL A 159 15.17 12.59 14.73
N GLN A 160 15.65 13.53 13.90
CA GLN A 160 16.17 14.81 14.39
C GLN A 160 15.05 15.77 14.81
N PRO A 161 15.15 16.40 15.99
CA PRO A 161 14.12 17.33 16.51
C PRO A 161 13.87 18.56 15.62
N ASP A 162 14.87 18.94 14.83
CA ASP A 162 14.83 20.14 13.98
C ASP A 162 14.03 19.98 12.68
N LEU A 163 13.50 18.77 12.44
CA LEU A 163 12.67 18.50 11.26
C LEU A 163 11.33 19.23 11.25
N GLN A 164 10.88 19.78 12.40
CA GLN A 164 9.62 20.53 12.47
C GLN A 164 9.62 21.78 11.59
N ASP A 165 10.78 22.42 11.42
CA ASP A 165 10.96 23.62 10.57
C ASP A 165 11.51 23.29 9.16
N SER A 166 11.73 22.01 8.88
CA SER A 166 12.30 21.59 7.61
C SER A 166 11.31 21.70 6.45
N GLN A 167 11.85 21.77 5.22
CA GLN A 167 11.05 21.72 4.00
C GLN A 167 10.16 20.46 3.97
N ILE A 168 10.63 19.35 4.53
CA ILE A 168 9.87 18.07 4.65
C ILE A 168 8.60 18.26 5.48
N ALA A 169 8.65 19.03 6.58
CA ALA A 169 7.48 19.34 7.39
C ALA A 169 6.45 20.17 6.61
N LYS A 170 6.93 21.18 5.87
CA LYS A 170 6.08 22.04 5.02
C LYS A 170 5.46 21.24 3.88
N ASP A 171 6.22 20.37 3.25
CA ASP A 171 5.75 19.51 2.15
C ASP A 171 4.76 18.43 2.62
N ASN A 172 4.76 18.11 3.91
CA ASN A 172 3.82 17.18 4.53
C ASN A 172 2.60 17.85 5.17
N ALA A 173 2.47 19.17 5.11
CA ALA A 173 1.31 19.89 5.64
C ALA A 173 0.00 19.33 5.04
N GLY A 174 -0.94 18.95 5.92
CA GLY A 174 -2.21 18.34 5.52
C GLY A 174 -2.11 16.89 5.03
N ARG A 175 -0.96 16.23 5.17
CA ARG A 175 -0.84 14.80 4.92
C ARG A 175 -1.34 13.98 6.10
N VAL A 176 -1.68 12.74 5.79
CA VAL A 176 -2.26 11.79 6.74
C VAL A 176 -1.58 10.44 6.54
N PHE A 177 -0.98 9.92 7.60
CA PHE A 177 -0.56 8.54 7.66
C PHE A 177 -1.80 7.65 7.74
N THR A 178 -1.95 6.73 6.80
CA THR A 178 -3.10 5.85 6.73
C THR A 178 -2.63 4.41 6.73
N ARG A 179 -3.05 3.65 7.74
CA ARG A 179 -2.84 2.21 7.85
C ARG A 179 -4.13 1.50 7.51
N VAL A 180 -4.11 0.61 6.52
CA VAL A 180 -5.21 -0.32 6.22
C VAL A 180 -4.90 -1.66 6.87
N VAL A 181 -5.75 -2.07 7.81
CA VAL A 181 -5.68 -3.37 8.48
C VAL A 181 -6.57 -4.34 7.72
N PRO A 182 -6.01 -5.40 7.13
CA PRO A 182 -6.78 -6.38 6.38
C PRO A 182 -7.75 -7.16 7.26
N LYS A 183 -8.93 -7.41 6.72
CA LYS A 183 -9.89 -8.41 7.21
C LYS A 183 -9.87 -9.66 6.34
N ARG A 184 -9.60 -9.49 5.03
CA ARG A 184 -9.50 -10.55 4.03
C ARG A 184 -8.52 -10.14 2.95
N ILE A 185 -7.76 -11.09 2.42
CA ILE A 185 -6.79 -10.88 1.35
C ILE A 185 -6.97 -11.95 0.27
N PRO A 186 -8.02 -11.87 -0.59
CA PRO A 186 -8.08 -12.70 -1.78
C PRO A 186 -6.93 -12.36 -2.73
N ALA A 187 -6.22 -13.39 -3.21
CA ALA A 187 -5.10 -13.21 -4.12
C ALA A 187 -5.00 -14.36 -5.11
N TRP A 188 -4.64 -14.07 -6.34
CA TRP A 188 -4.52 -15.04 -7.41
C TRP A 188 -3.37 -14.75 -8.36
N ASP A 189 -2.82 -15.82 -8.91
CA ASP A 189 -1.78 -15.82 -9.93
C ASP A 189 -2.16 -16.78 -11.05
N PHE A 190 -2.60 -16.26 -12.17
CA PHE A 190 -3.02 -17.07 -13.32
C PHE A 190 -1.85 -17.78 -14.02
N SER A 191 -0.60 -17.43 -13.72
CA SER A 191 0.55 -18.18 -14.25
C SER A 191 0.61 -19.61 -13.72
N LYS A 192 -0.06 -19.90 -12.60
CA LYS A 192 -0.18 -21.25 -12.03
C LYS A 192 -1.18 -22.15 -12.77
N ALA A 193 -2.13 -21.54 -13.50
CA ALA A 193 -3.12 -22.32 -14.25
C ALA A 193 -2.48 -22.97 -15.48
N PRO A 194 -2.70 -24.26 -15.72
CA PRO A 194 -2.22 -24.92 -16.95
C PRO A 194 -2.83 -24.26 -18.19
N ILE A 195 -2.00 -23.86 -19.14
CA ILE A 195 -2.47 -23.28 -20.40
C ILE A 195 -3.35 -24.34 -21.11
N GLY A 196 -4.63 -23.96 -21.37
CA GLY A 196 -5.55 -24.79 -22.15
C GLY A 196 -6.36 -25.83 -21.37
N ARG A 197 -6.25 -25.92 -20.06
CA ARG A 197 -7.20 -26.69 -19.25
C ARG A 197 -8.29 -25.78 -18.67
N PRO A 198 -9.58 -26.17 -18.75
CA PRO A 198 -10.58 -25.51 -17.93
C PRO A 198 -10.20 -25.69 -16.47
N MET A 199 -10.34 -24.63 -15.67
CA MET A 199 -10.18 -24.75 -14.23
C MET A 199 -11.20 -25.76 -13.70
N SER A 200 -10.77 -26.64 -12.79
CA SER A 200 -11.65 -27.63 -12.20
C SER A 200 -12.81 -26.93 -11.48
N SER A 201 -14.03 -27.37 -11.76
CA SER A 201 -15.27 -26.85 -11.11
C SER A 201 -15.35 -27.22 -9.63
#